data_3a19832b53bf3f1dfb9a23cf3ac56edf
#
_entry.id   3a19832b53bf3f1dfb9a23cf3ac56edf
#
_cell.length_a   1.000
_cell.length_b   1.000
_cell.length_c   1.000
_cell.angle_alpha   90.00
_cell.angle_beta   90.00
_cell.angle_gamma   90.00
#
_symmetry.space_group_name_H-M   'P 1'
#
loop_
_entity.id
_entity.type
_entity.pdbx_description
1 polymer ?
#
loop_
_entity_poly.entity_id
_entity_poly.type
_entity_poly.pdbx_seq_one_letter_code
_entity_poly.pdbx_strand_id
1 'polypeptide(L)'
;MMKRILLVAFSLSGWSLSTCLLHQYHYVPDLKNWTEAQSYCRQTYTDLATIENTEEMNQLINTVSSAGYNSSVWIGLYHQIHWTWSDGYTGSGADFRNWVTINNEPNFISADQFCAQIGNTGWWDEYCYLAYPFLCNRGTAETPDFVLVNKRMSWTNAQSYCRQKFTDLATVKNNQQNQIQYWLPSNDWAWIGLFRDPNFYWSDHTIFSFNYFDNVRNPLGSMNVICGVADLQSSGKWSFLPCDTRQPFVCYARPIKRQVMKLKVKLEDSSVDLNDPAVKAGILKKTIVDCEANSPRAKCRTDTSKQKRPNFEYQESEEGSPTTHPQ
;
A
#
# COMPACT_ATOMS: atom_id res chain seq x y z
N MET A 1 16.16 59.98 0.88
CA MET A 1 17.15 59.09 1.52
C MET A 1 16.46 57.76 1.80
N MET A 2 16.82 56.72 1.10
CA MET A 2 16.28 55.37 1.37
C MET A 2 16.95 54.83 2.63
N LYS A 3 16.18 54.69 3.70
CA LYS A 3 16.66 54.06 4.94
C LYS A 3 16.88 52.54 4.70
N ARG A 4 18.09 52.06 4.90
CA ARG A 4 18.43 50.62 4.77
C ARG A 4 17.97 49.88 6.02
N ILE A 5 17.02 48.97 5.86
CA ILE A 5 16.62 47.99 6.88
C ILE A 5 17.50 46.76 6.69
N LEU A 6 18.33 46.42 7.64
CA LEU A 6 19.13 45.21 7.62
C LEU A 6 18.31 44.07 8.23
N LEU A 7 17.92 43.07 7.40
CA LEU A 7 17.28 41.84 7.86
C LEU A 7 18.35 40.80 8.16
N VAL A 8 18.54 40.45 9.41
CA VAL A 8 19.44 39.36 9.84
C VAL A 8 18.56 38.10 10.05
N ALA A 9 18.65 37.15 9.14
CA ALA A 9 18.06 35.85 9.31
C ALA A 9 19.03 34.94 10.06
N PHE A 10 18.65 34.51 11.23
CA PHE A 10 19.36 33.41 11.94
C PHE A 10 18.67 32.11 11.60
N SER A 11 19.34 31.25 10.84
CA SER A 11 18.97 29.86 10.73
C SER A 11 19.29 29.15 12.05
N LEU A 12 18.29 28.84 12.84
CA LEU A 12 18.44 27.89 13.94
C LEU A 12 18.46 26.48 13.33
N SER A 13 19.65 26.01 12.94
CA SER A 13 19.91 24.60 12.75
C SER A 13 19.90 23.96 14.15
N GLY A 14 18.73 23.51 14.57
CA GLY A 14 18.59 22.91 15.88
C GLY A 14 17.45 21.91 15.90
N TRP A 15 17.82 20.63 15.89
CA TRP A 15 17.01 19.51 16.28
C TRP A 15 15.80 19.24 15.36
N SER A 16 16.04 18.48 14.33
CA SER A 16 15.02 17.68 13.69
C SER A 16 14.45 16.72 14.73
N LEU A 17 13.43 17.16 15.47
CA LEU A 17 12.47 16.24 16.01
C LEU A 17 11.77 15.67 14.77
N SER A 18 12.14 14.47 14.38
CA SER A 18 11.37 13.66 13.45
C SER A 18 10.04 13.36 14.16
N THR A 19 9.13 14.31 14.15
CA THR A 19 7.74 14.03 14.38
C THR A 19 7.31 13.25 13.14
N CYS A 20 7.09 11.96 13.31
CA CYS A 20 6.38 11.16 12.32
C CYS A 20 5.02 11.85 12.12
N LEU A 21 4.91 12.64 11.04
CA LEU A 21 3.67 13.33 10.73
C LEU A 21 2.73 12.29 10.15
N LEU A 22 1.74 11.87 10.95
CA LEU A 22 0.71 10.91 10.52
C LEU A 22 -0.08 11.47 9.33
N HIS A 23 -0.51 10.59 8.45
CA HIS A 23 -1.41 10.92 7.36
C HIS A 23 -2.70 11.58 7.89
N GLN A 24 -3.24 12.55 7.15
CA GLN A 24 -4.56 13.13 7.45
C GLN A 24 -5.61 12.38 6.64
N TYR A 25 -6.48 11.63 7.30
CA TYR A 25 -7.52 10.85 6.64
C TYR A 25 -8.82 11.63 6.45
N HIS A 26 -9.45 11.40 5.29
CA HIS A 26 -10.70 12.04 4.87
C HIS A 26 -11.69 10.97 4.39
N TYR A 27 -12.77 10.79 5.14
CA TYR A 27 -13.85 9.88 4.75
C TYR A 27 -14.71 10.50 3.67
N VAL A 28 -15.02 9.73 2.63
CA VAL A 28 -15.92 10.10 1.53
C VAL A 28 -17.07 9.10 1.47
N PRO A 29 -18.33 9.53 1.70
CA PRO A 29 -19.49 8.64 1.78
C PRO A 29 -19.99 8.16 0.41
N ASP A 30 -19.50 8.73 -0.68
CA ASP A 30 -19.90 8.37 -2.04
C ASP A 30 -19.55 6.90 -2.35
N LEU A 31 -20.50 6.17 -2.90
CA LEU A 31 -20.27 4.79 -3.32
C LEU A 31 -19.58 4.77 -4.69
N LYS A 32 -18.31 4.39 -4.71
CA LYS A 32 -17.48 4.26 -5.92
C LYS A 32 -16.81 2.89 -5.99
N ASN A 33 -16.51 2.41 -7.20
CA ASN A 33 -15.56 1.32 -7.35
C ASN A 33 -14.15 1.80 -6.98
N TRP A 34 -13.22 0.87 -6.76
CA TRP A 34 -11.89 1.22 -6.24
C TRP A 34 -11.13 2.20 -7.15
N THR A 35 -11.18 2.02 -8.47
CA THR A 35 -10.50 2.89 -9.45
C THR A 35 -11.11 4.29 -9.49
N GLU A 36 -12.44 4.40 -9.42
CA GLU A 36 -13.14 5.68 -9.32
C GLU A 36 -12.79 6.40 -8.01
N ALA A 37 -12.71 5.66 -6.89
CA ALA A 37 -12.32 6.19 -5.59
C ALA A 37 -10.86 6.69 -5.60
N GLN A 38 -9.93 5.91 -6.17
CA GLN A 38 -8.53 6.32 -6.36
C GLN A 38 -8.44 7.61 -7.17
N SER A 39 -9.14 7.67 -8.29
CA SER A 39 -9.15 8.86 -9.15
C SER A 39 -9.66 10.10 -8.43
N TYR A 40 -10.72 9.96 -7.63
CA TYR A 40 -11.26 11.04 -6.80
C TYR A 40 -10.23 11.51 -5.76
N CYS A 41 -9.62 10.57 -5.03
CA CYS A 41 -8.63 10.91 -4.01
C CYS A 41 -7.42 11.64 -4.62
N ARG A 42 -6.94 11.20 -5.78
CA ARG A 42 -5.81 11.85 -6.49
C ARG A 42 -6.13 13.24 -7.01
N GLN A 43 -7.39 13.53 -7.31
CA GLN A 43 -7.83 14.86 -7.74
C GLN A 43 -7.99 15.84 -6.58
N THR A 44 -8.40 15.35 -5.41
CA THR A 44 -8.83 16.21 -4.29
C THR A 44 -7.82 16.19 -3.12
N TYR A 45 -7.14 15.07 -2.93
CA TYR A 45 -6.18 14.80 -1.85
C TYR A 45 -4.86 14.28 -2.45
N THR A 46 -4.15 13.40 -1.73
CA THR A 46 -2.94 12.75 -2.26
C THR A 46 -3.29 11.45 -2.99
N ASP A 47 -3.94 10.50 -2.28
CA ASP A 47 -4.37 9.21 -2.83
C ASP A 47 -5.41 8.55 -1.91
N LEU A 48 -5.85 7.32 -2.23
CA LEU A 48 -6.54 6.44 -1.29
C LEU A 48 -5.67 6.18 -0.06
N ALA A 49 -6.31 5.92 1.08
CA ALA A 49 -5.62 5.76 2.36
C ALA A 49 -4.52 4.69 2.31
N THR A 50 -3.29 5.10 2.55
CA THR A 50 -2.14 4.25 2.88
C THR A 50 -1.99 4.24 4.39
N ILE A 51 -1.71 3.07 4.99
CA ILE A 51 -1.69 2.86 6.44
C ILE A 51 -0.42 2.08 6.79
N GLU A 52 0.49 2.69 7.52
CA GLU A 52 1.83 2.15 7.78
C GLU A 52 2.02 1.66 9.23
N ASN A 53 1.06 1.94 10.12
CA ASN A 53 1.14 1.57 11.54
C ASN A 53 -0.24 1.59 12.22
N THR A 54 -0.26 1.16 13.48
CA THR A 54 -1.48 1.06 14.29
C THR A 54 -2.06 2.43 14.63
N GLU A 55 -1.24 3.47 14.81
CA GLU A 55 -1.70 4.83 15.11
C GLU A 55 -2.50 5.39 13.93
N GLU A 56 -2.02 5.20 12.72
CA GLU A 56 -2.73 5.59 11.49
C GLU A 56 -4.01 4.79 11.31
N MET A 57 -3.99 3.48 11.60
CA MET A 57 -5.21 2.67 11.56
C MET A 57 -6.27 3.20 12.54
N ASN A 58 -5.88 3.51 13.78
CA ASN A 58 -6.77 4.10 14.78
C ASN A 58 -7.31 5.47 14.34
N GLN A 59 -6.48 6.29 13.70
CA GLN A 59 -6.91 7.58 13.16
C GLN A 59 -7.94 7.41 12.04
N LEU A 60 -7.75 6.44 11.13
CA LEU A 60 -8.71 6.11 10.08
C LEU A 60 -10.04 5.66 10.68
N ILE A 61 -10.01 4.73 11.64
CA ILE A 61 -11.22 4.24 12.36
C ILE A 61 -11.97 5.41 12.98
N ASN A 62 -11.27 6.29 13.72
CA ASN A 62 -11.87 7.45 14.36
C ASN A 62 -12.50 8.42 13.35
N THR A 63 -11.82 8.64 12.21
CA THR A 63 -12.30 9.52 11.14
C THR A 63 -13.63 9.01 10.56
N VAL A 64 -13.71 7.73 10.24
CA VAL A 64 -14.91 7.12 9.65
C VAL A 64 -16.03 7.00 10.66
N SER A 65 -15.74 6.55 11.89
CA SER A 65 -16.73 6.41 12.98
C SER A 65 -17.32 7.75 13.40
N SER A 66 -16.52 8.82 13.42
CA SER A 66 -16.99 10.19 13.72
C SER A 66 -17.97 10.72 12.68
N ALA A 67 -17.94 10.19 11.46
CA ALA A 67 -18.92 10.47 10.42
C ALA A 67 -20.21 9.63 10.54
N GLY A 68 -20.31 8.77 11.55
CA GLY A 68 -21.47 7.91 11.79
C GLY A 68 -21.50 6.64 10.92
N TYR A 69 -20.37 6.25 10.31
CA TYR A 69 -20.27 5.05 9.47
C TYR A 69 -19.44 3.97 10.16
N ASN A 70 -19.88 2.70 10.07
CA ASN A 70 -19.28 1.57 10.79
C ASN A 70 -19.18 0.28 9.96
N SER A 71 -19.10 0.38 8.64
CA SER A 71 -18.93 -0.78 7.77
C SER A 71 -17.64 -0.66 6.96
N SER A 72 -17.49 -1.46 5.91
CA SER A 72 -16.30 -1.50 5.08
C SER A 72 -16.11 -0.23 4.26
N VAL A 73 -14.87 0.23 4.15
CA VAL A 73 -14.45 1.36 3.31
C VAL A 73 -13.24 0.97 2.45
N TRP A 74 -13.17 1.47 1.22
CA TRP A 74 -11.97 1.29 0.40
C TRP A 74 -10.77 1.99 1.04
N ILE A 75 -9.63 1.30 1.00
CA ILE A 75 -8.29 1.83 1.26
C ILE A 75 -7.41 1.65 0.02
N GLY A 76 -6.21 2.21 0.01
CA GLY A 76 -5.31 2.15 -1.15
C GLY A 76 -4.65 0.80 -1.40
N LEU A 77 -4.96 -0.22 -0.60
CA LEU A 77 -4.39 -1.55 -0.71
C LEU A 77 -4.97 -2.31 -1.91
N TYR A 78 -4.11 -3.01 -2.66
CA TYR A 78 -4.54 -3.97 -3.68
C TYR A 78 -3.55 -5.12 -3.81
N HIS A 79 -4.00 -6.24 -4.41
CA HIS A 79 -3.18 -7.41 -4.66
C HIS A 79 -3.46 -7.95 -6.06
N GLN A 80 -2.40 -8.37 -6.76
CA GLN A 80 -2.47 -9.01 -8.07
C GLN A 80 -2.57 -10.52 -7.89
N ILE A 81 -3.66 -11.12 -8.38
CA ILE A 81 -3.92 -12.55 -8.26
C ILE A 81 -3.48 -13.23 -9.57
N HIS A 82 -2.21 -13.28 -9.82
CA HIS A 82 -1.71 -14.01 -10.98
C HIS A 82 -1.05 -15.31 -10.53
N TRP A 83 -1.71 -16.44 -10.86
CA TRP A 83 -1.15 -17.76 -10.60
C TRP A 83 -0.11 -18.13 -11.63
N THR A 84 1.09 -18.45 -11.18
CA THR A 84 2.26 -18.75 -12.01
C THR A 84 2.77 -20.16 -11.70
N TRP A 85 3.24 -20.87 -12.71
CA TRP A 85 3.92 -22.15 -12.52
C TRP A 85 5.37 -21.94 -12.13
N SER A 86 5.87 -22.74 -11.22
CA SER A 86 7.22 -22.69 -10.66
C SER A 86 8.32 -22.81 -11.72
N ASP A 87 8.09 -23.61 -12.77
CA ASP A 87 8.97 -23.80 -13.91
C ASP A 87 8.89 -22.68 -14.97
N GLY A 88 8.05 -21.66 -14.74
CA GLY A 88 7.81 -20.55 -15.66
C GLY A 88 6.97 -20.93 -16.90
N TYR A 89 6.27 -22.06 -16.88
CA TYR A 89 5.48 -22.51 -18.02
C TYR A 89 4.30 -21.58 -18.31
N THR A 90 4.22 -21.10 -19.57
CA THR A 90 3.16 -20.20 -20.06
C THR A 90 2.47 -20.72 -21.33
N GLY A 91 2.78 -21.96 -21.74
CA GLY A 91 2.25 -22.57 -22.95
C GLY A 91 0.82 -23.08 -22.84
N SER A 92 0.40 -23.92 -23.78
CA SER A 92 -0.95 -24.48 -23.82
C SER A 92 -1.30 -25.25 -22.54
N GLY A 93 -2.42 -24.90 -21.91
CA GLY A 93 -2.88 -25.46 -20.63
C GLY A 93 -2.24 -24.81 -19.40
N ALA A 94 -1.44 -23.74 -19.53
CA ALA A 94 -0.92 -22.99 -18.39
C ALA A 94 -2.05 -22.43 -17.49
N ASP A 95 -3.22 -22.15 -18.07
CA ASP A 95 -4.40 -21.66 -17.38
C ASP A 95 -5.32 -22.77 -16.85
N PHE A 96 -4.95 -24.04 -17.03
CA PHE A 96 -5.73 -25.13 -16.45
C PHE A 96 -5.78 -25.04 -14.95
N ARG A 97 -6.98 -25.14 -14.36
CA ARG A 97 -7.23 -25.11 -12.92
C ARG A 97 -8.27 -26.16 -12.55
N ASN A 98 -8.13 -26.75 -11.38
CA ASN A 98 -9.08 -27.72 -10.83
C ASN A 98 -9.36 -27.42 -9.35
N TRP A 99 -9.72 -26.17 -9.07
CA TRP A 99 -10.01 -25.72 -7.70
C TRP A 99 -11.24 -26.41 -7.11
N VAL A 100 -11.19 -26.70 -5.79
CA VAL A 100 -12.33 -27.26 -5.06
C VAL A 100 -13.44 -26.20 -4.92
N THR A 101 -14.59 -26.46 -5.51
CA THR A 101 -15.70 -25.50 -5.56
C THR A 101 -16.52 -25.42 -4.27
N ILE A 102 -16.61 -26.52 -3.50
CA ILE A 102 -17.45 -26.58 -2.30
C ILE A 102 -16.99 -25.60 -1.19
N ASN A 103 -15.71 -25.26 -1.17
CA ASN A 103 -15.12 -24.30 -0.23
C ASN A 103 -14.80 -22.96 -0.88
N ASN A 104 -15.21 -22.75 -2.14
CA ASN A 104 -14.89 -21.56 -2.94
C ASN A 104 -13.38 -21.33 -3.10
N GLU A 105 -12.62 -22.41 -3.31
CA GLU A 105 -11.19 -22.30 -3.59
C GLU A 105 -10.90 -21.63 -4.95
N PRO A 106 -9.84 -20.86 -5.07
CA PRO A 106 -8.94 -20.39 -4.01
C PRO A 106 -9.63 -19.35 -3.13
N ASN A 107 -9.53 -19.48 -1.80
CA ASN A 107 -10.27 -18.66 -0.84
C ASN A 107 -9.40 -17.66 -0.03
N PHE A 108 -8.09 -17.68 -0.22
CA PHE A 108 -7.11 -16.71 0.30
C PHE A 108 -7.34 -16.32 1.77
N ILE A 109 -7.50 -17.30 2.65
CA ILE A 109 -7.72 -17.06 4.08
C ILE A 109 -6.58 -16.20 4.64
N SER A 110 -6.94 -15.22 5.46
CA SER A 110 -6.01 -14.28 6.12
C SER A 110 -5.09 -13.51 5.15
N ALA A 111 -5.38 -13.53 3.85
CA ALA A 111 -4.53 -12.99 2.80
C ALA A 111 -3.08 -13.53 2.84
N ASP A 112 -2.90 -14.84 3.19
CA ASP A 112 -1.58 -15.46 3.38
C ASP A 112 -1.41 -16.82 2.69
N GLN A 113 -2.38 -17.24 1.85
CA GLN A 113 -2.33 -18.49 1.10
C GLN A 113 -1.84 -18.25 -0.32
N PHE A 114 -0.56 -18.43 -0.59
CA PHE A 114 0.08 -18.10 -1.88
C PHE A 114 0.51 -19.33 -2.68
N CYS A 115 0.40 -20.54 -2.16
CA CYS A 115 0.85 -21.77 -2.77
C CYS A 115 -0.30 -22.75 -2.97
N ALA A 116 -0.26 -23.52 -4.06
CA ALA A 116 -1.31 -24.48 -4.36
C ALA A 116 -0.90 -25.90 -4.02
N GLN A 117 -1.84 -26.65 -3.48
CA GLN A 117 -1.76 -28.07 -3.26
C GLN A 117 -2.87 -28.81 -4.03
N ILE A 118 -2.61 -30.09 -4.34
CA ILE A 118 -3.53 -31.00 -4.98
C ILE A 118 -3.96 -32.09 -4.00
N GLY A 119 -5.23 -32.43 -3.99
CA GLY A 119 -5.80 -33.53 -3.25
C GLY A 119 -6.88 -34.25 -4.07
N ASN A 120 -7.48 -35.32 -3.52
CA ASN A 120 -8.44 -36.17 -4.25
C ASN A 120 -9.66 -35.42 -4.78
N THR A 121 -10.01 -34.30 -4.15
CA THR A 121 -11.22 -33.50 -4.49
C THR A 121 -10.92 -32.32 -5.39
N GLY A 122 -9.65 -32.00 -5.64
CA GLY A 122 -9.22 -30.86 -6.45
C GLY A 122 -8.06 -30.12 -5.80
N TRP A 123 -7.90 -28.85 -6.17
CA TRP A 123 -6.82 -27.99 -5.70
C TRP A 123 -7.31 -27.01 -4.65
N TRP A 124 -6.36 -26.61 -3.77
CA TRP A 124 -6.57 -25.65 -2.70
C TRP A 124 -5.42 -24.65 -2.71
N ASP A 125 -5.67 -23.39 -2.37
CA ASP A 125 -4.60 -22.48 -1.96
C ASP A 125 -4.30 -22.69 -0.47
N GLU A 126 -3.02 -22.58 -0.12
CA GLU A 126 -2.55 -22.93 1.22
C GLU A 126 -1.35 -22.06 1.63
N TYR A 127 -1.09 -22.03 2.93
CA TYR A 127 0.06 -21.34 3.51
C TYR A 127 1.36 -22.00 3.10
N CYS A 128 2.21 -21.32 2.34
CA CYS A 128 3.45 -21.88 1.78
C CYS A 128 4.45 -22.44 2.82
N TYR A 129 4.35 -22.01 4.07
CA TYR A 129 5.23 -22.49 5.15
C TYR A 129 4.82 -23.84 5.75
N LEU A 130 3.61 -24.31 5.50
CA LEU A 130 3.16 -25.61 5.99
C LEU A 130 3.91 -26.75 5.30
N ALA A 131 4.00 -27.88 5.98
CA ALA A 131 4.76 -29.01 5.51
C ALA A 131 3.84 -30.10 4.94
N TYR A 132 3.94 -30.35 3.63
CA TYR A 132 3.20 -31.39 2.91
C TYR A 132 4.13 -32.25 2.04
N PRO A 133 3.71 -33.47 1.65
CA PRO A 133 4.27 -34.17 0.51
C PRO A 133 4.21 -33.30 -0.74
N PHE A 134 4.91 -33.64 -1.77
CA PHE A 134 4.94 -32.82 -2.98
C PHE A 134 5.17 -33.64 -4.25
N LEU A 135 4.74 -33.11 -5.37
CA LEU A 135 4.89 -33.71 -6.69
C LEU A 135 5.98 -32.98 -7.47
N CYS A 136 7.02 -33.73 -7.85
CA CYS A 136 8.06 -33.25 -8.75
C CYS A 136 7.77 -33.68 -10.19
N ASN A 137 8.22 -32.90 -11.17
CA ASN A 137 8.32 -33.30 -12.55
C ASN A 137 9.77 -33.74 -12.83
N ARG A 138 9.94 -34.95 -13.35
CA ARG A 138 11.22 -35.52 -13.82
C ARG A 138 11.40 -35.37 -15.33
N GLY A 139 10.28 -35.20 -16.04
CA GLY A 139 10.25 -35.08 -17.51
C GLY A 139 10.45 -33.64 -18.01
N THR A 140 10.10 -33.44 -19.26
CA THR A 140 10.04 -32.09 -19.89
C THR A 140 8.65 -31.45 -19.76
N ALA A 141 8.52 -30.22 -20.24
CA ALA A 141 7.22 -29.55 -20.31
C ALA A 141 6.26 -30.28 -21.26
N GLU A 142 6.74 -30.89 -22.35
CA GLU A 142 5.93 -31.60 -23.35
C GLU A 142 5.57 -33.01 -22.89
N THR A 143 6.52 -33.70 -22.22
CA THR A 143 6.39 -35.07 -21.74
C THR A 143 6.67 -35.11 -20.24
N PRO A 144 5.73 -34.64 -19.42
CA PRO A 144 5.91 -34.64 -17.96
C PRO A 144 5.91 -36.07 -17.41
N ASP A 145 6.80 -36.30 -16.45
CA ASP A 145 6.91 -37.54 -15.69
C ASP A 145 6.88 -37.20 -14.20
N PHE A 146 5.73 -37.38 -13.59
CA PHE A 146 5.49 -36.97 -12.21
C PHE A 146 5.96 -38.01 -11.19
N VAL A 147 6.52 -37.54 -10.09
CA VAL A 147 7.02 -38.34 -8.98
C VAL A 147 6.46 -37.78 -7.67
N LEU A 148 5.72 -38.61 -6.92
CA LEU A 148 5.30 -38.25 -5.57
C LEU A 148 6.48 -38.44 -4.60
N VAL A 149 6.87 -37.37 -3.94
CA VAL A 149 7.87 -37.40 -2.87
C VAL A 149 7.16 -37.33 -1.52
N ASN A 150 7.14 -38.46 -0.82
CA ASN A 150 6.47 -38.60 0.48
C ASN A 150 7.36 -38.05 1.62
N LYS A 151 7.87 -36.85 1.48
CA LYS A 151 8.56 -36.09 2.53
C LYS A 151 7.77 -34.79 2.75
N ARG A 152 7.51 -34.45 4.00
CA ARG A 152 6.79 -33.23 4.31
C ARG A 152 7.76 -32.05 4.37
N MET A 153 7.57 -31.07 3.48
CA MET A 153 8.36 -29.85 3.36
C MET A 153 7.46 -28.63 3.11
N SER A 154 7.92 -27.43 3.46
CA SER A 154 7.31 -26.19 2.98
C SER A 154 7.42 -26.12 1.45
N TRP A 155 6.55 -25.33 0.82
CA TRP A 155 6.53 -25.23 -0.64
C TRP A 155 7.90 -24.84 -1.23
N THR A 156 8.57 -23.83 -0.65
CA THR A 156 9.90 -23.39 -1.09
C THR A 156 10.97 -24.47 -0.96
N ASN A 157 10.91 -25.24 0.14
CA ASN A 157 11.86 -26.35 0.33
C ASN A 157 11.54 -27.51 -0.63
N ALA A 158 10.26 -27.78 -0.90
CA ALA A 158 9.84 -28.77 -1.88
C ALA A 158 10.29 -28.38 -3.31
N GLN A 159 10.11 -27.11 -3.70
CA GLN A 159 10.62 -26.58 -4.95
C GLN A 159 12.14 -26.77 -5.07
N SER A 160 12.88 -26.36 -4.05
CA SER A 160 14.33 -26.51 -4.00
C SER A 160 14.76 -27.99 -4.13
N TYR A 161 14.05 -28.89 -3.45
CA TYR A 161 14.31 -30.33 -3.56
C TYR A 161 14.06 -30.86 -4.97
N CYS A 162 12.90 -30.50 -5.59
CA CYS A 162 12.58 -30.92 -6.96
C CYS A 162 13.62 -30.37 -7.95
N ARG A 163 14.03 -29.13 -7.84
CA ARG A 163 15.07 -28.52 -8.71
C ARG A 163 16.44 -29.19 -8.55
N GLN A 164 16.77 -29.72 -7.38
CA GLN A 164 18.03 -30.41 -7.13
C GLN A 164 18.04 -31.86 -7.63
N LYS A 165 16.90 -32.56 -7.59
CA LYS A 165 16.81 -34.00 -7.85
C LYS A 165 16.06 -34.35 -9.14
N PHE A 166 15.26 -33.44 -9.63
CA PHE A 166 14.35 -33.55 -10.76
C PHE A 166 14.41 -32.24 -11.58
N THR A 167 13.34 -31.89 -12.28
CA THR A 167 13.27 -30.64 -13.04
C THR A 167 12.71 -29.49 -12.19
N ASP A 168 11.51 -29.65 -11.66
CA ASP A 168 10.84 -28.69 -10.77
C ASP A 168 9.62 -29.36 -10.09
N LEU A 169 8.84 -28.62 -9.31
CA LEU A 169 7.51 -29.04 -8.86
C LEU A 169 6.60 -29.29 -10.08
N ALA A 170 5.60 -30.14 -9.89
CA ALA A 170 4.69 -30.54 -10.97
C ALA A 170 3.87 -29.37 -11.53
N THR A 171 3.93 -29.18 -12.85
CA THR A 171 3.05 -28.30 -13.63
C THR A 171 1.94 -29.16 -14.26
N VAL A 172 0.67 -28.90 -13.90
CA VAL A 172 -0.48 -29.70 -14.31
C VAL A 172 -1.31 -28.93 -15.33
N LYS A 173 -1.38 -29.38 -16.57
CA LYS A 173 -1.87 -28.64 -17.74
C LYS A 173 -3.24 -29.09 -18.26
N ASN A 174 -3.75 -30.20 -17.78
CA ASN A 174 -5.02 -30.78 -18.26
C ASN A 174 -5.56 -31.86 -17.32
N ASN A 175 -6.77 -32.33 -17.58
CA ASN A 175 -7.42 -33.37 -16.78
C ASN A 175 -6.68 -34.70 -16.75
N GLN A 176 -5.98 -35.09 -17.82
CA GLN A 176 -5.22 -36.31 -17.85
C GLN A 176 -4.04 -36.26 -16.86
N GLN A 177 -3.30 -35.17 -16.84
CA GLN A 177 -2.21 -34.96 -15.88
C GLN A 177 -2.76 -34.80 -14.46
N ASN A 178 -3.92 -34.19 -14.30
CA ASN A 178 -4.57 -34.03 -12.99
C ASN A 178 -4.95 -35.37 -12.34
N GLN A 179 -4.96 -36.51 -13.07
CA GLN A 179 -5.20 -37.83 -12.48
C GLN A 179 -4.15 -38.22 -11.43
N ILE A 180 -2.98 -37.54 -11.36
CA ILE A 180 -2.00 -37.70 -10.27
C ILE A 180 -2.59 -37.46 -8.88
N GLN A 181 -3.69 -36.72 -8.79
CA GLN A 181 -4.42 -36.54 -7.53
C GLN A 181 -4.83 -37.88 -6.88
N TYR A 182 -5.08 -38.91 -7.66
CA TYR A 182 -5.47 -40.24 -7.17
C TYR A 182 -4.29 -41.12 -6.69
N TRP A 183 -3.05 -40.64 -6.83
CA TRP A 183 -1.86 -41.27 -6.25
C TRP A 183 -1.74 -40.98 -4.75
N LEU A 184 -2.45 -39.94 -4.28
CA LEU A 184 -2.45 -39.53 -2.91
C LEU A 184 -3.38 -40.42 -2.09
N PRO A 185 -3.02 -40.78 -0.85
CA PRO A 185 -3.96 -41.39 0.09
C PRO A 185 -5.20 -40.51 0.28
N SER A 186 -6.33 -41.12 0.61
CA SER A 186 -7.56 -40.39 0.93
C SER A 186 -7.29 -39.39 2.04
N ASN A 187 -7.72 -38.13 1.82
CA ASN A 187 -7.51 -36.99 2.70
C ASN A 187 -6.04 -36.55 2.88
N ASP A 188 -5.15 -36.92 1.96
CA ASP A 188 -3.79 -36.37 1.93
C ASP A 188 -3.68 -35.33 0.81
N TRP A 189 -2.72 -34.41 0.96
CA TRP A 189 -2.48 -33.27 0.08
C TRP A 189 -1.01 -33.23 -0.31
N ALA A 190 -0.72 -32.73 -1.50
CA ALA A 190 0.64 -32.56 -1.96
C ALA A 190 0.83 -31.21 -2.64
N TRP A 191 1.98 -30.57 -2.44
CA TRP A 191 2.35 -29.36 -3.18
C TRP A 191 2.49 -29.64 -4.67
N ILE A 192 2.01 -28.70 -5.48
CA ILE A 192 2.28 -28.60 -6.91
C ILE A 192 3.00 -27.27 -7.20
N GLY A 193 3.50 -27.09 -8.42
CA GLY A 193 4.28 -25.94 -8.80
C GLY A 193 3.51 -24.62 -8.98
N LEU A 194 2.21 -24.60 -8.69
CA LEU A 194 1.39 -23.41 -8.83
C LEU A 194 1.52 -22.50 -7.61
N PHE A 195 1.82 -21.22 -7.83
CA PHE A 195 1.93 -20.21 -6.77
C PHE A 195 1.55 -18.83 -7.31
N ARG A 196 1.37 -17.86 -6.42
CA ARG A 196 1.14 -16.45 -6.78
C ARG A 196 2.08 -15.53 -6.02
N ASP A 197 2.22 -14.30 -6.54
CA ASP A 197 3.05 -13.27 -5.92
C ASP A 197 2.57 -12.97 -4.48
N PRO A 198 3.42 -13.04 -3.46
CA PRO A 198 3.05 -12.69 -2.09
C PRO A 198 3.03 -11.18 -1.81
N ASN A 199 3.34 -10.33 -2.80
CA ASN A 199 3.45 -8.90 -2.57
C ASN A 199 2.09 -8.21 -2.57
N PHE A 200 1.88 -7.34 -1.58
CA PHE A 200 0.79 -6.38 -1.54
C PHE A 200 1.27 -5.01 -1.97
N TYR A 201 0.37 -4.21 -2.50
CA TYR A 201 0.70 -2.92 -3.07
C TYR A 201 -0.23 -1.82 -2.53
N TRP A 202 0.36 -0.69 -2.17
CA TRP A 202 -0.38 0.53 -1.93
C TRP A 202 -0.54 1.33 -3.23
N SER A 203 -1.67 2.00 -3.37
CA SER A 203 -2.04 2.83 -4.52
C SER A 203 -0.99 3.91 -4.84
N ASP A 204 -0.34 4.47 -3.82
CA ASP A 204 0.69 5.50 -3.90
C ASP A 204 2.12 4.94 -4.03
N HIS A 205 2.26 3.62 -4.23
CA HIS A 205 3.52 2.89 -4.33
C HIS A 205 4.38 2.89 -3.04
N THR A 206 3.84 3.26 -1.90
CA THR A 206 4.50 3.06 -0.60
C THR A 206 4.78 1.58 -0.39
N ILE A 207 5.92 1.25 0.22
CA ILE A 207 6.30 -0.15 0.49
C ILE A 207 5.36 -0.74 1.54
N PHE A 208 4.77 -1.90 1.24
CA PHE A 208 3.94 -2.63 2.19
C PHE A 208 4.80 -3.19 3.33
N SER A 209 4.59 -2.70 4.55
CA SER A 209 5.38 -3.07 5.75
C SER A 209 4.53 -3.36 6.98
N PHE A 210 3.28 -2.92 6.99
CA PHE A 210 2.33 -3.11 8.08
C PHE A 210 1.22 -4.05 7.65
N ASN A 211 0.97 -5.10 8.44
CA ASN A 211 -0.07 -6.10 8.19
C ASN A 211 -1.20 -5.97 9.23
N TYR A 212 -2.43 -5.83 8.75
CA TYR A 212 -3.62 -5.74 9.61
C TYR A 212 -4.80 -6.56 9.09
N PHE A 213 -4.51 -7.65 8.34
CA PHE A 213 -5.55 -8.51 7.76
C PHE A 213 -6.41 -9.22 8.82
N ASP A 214 -7.66 -9.44 8.46
CA ASP A 214 -8.59 -10.29 9.22
C ASP A 214 -8.38 -11.76 8.84
N ASN A 215 -8.78 -12.67 9.76
CA ASN A 215 -8.79 -14.11 9.51
C ASN A 215 -10.10 -14.51 8.80
N VAL A 216 -10.30 -13.99 7.61
CA VAL A 216 -11.47 -14.25 6.78
C VAL A 216 -11.09 -14.81 5.43
N ARG A 217 -12.06 -15.42 4.76
CA ARG A 217 -11.94 -15.83 3.36
C ARG A 217 -12.05 -14.61 2.45
N ASN A 218 -11.15 -14.51 1.49
CA ASN A 218 -11.16 -13.47 0.48
C ASN A 218 -11.54 -14.11 -0.87
N PRO A 219 -12.78 -14.03 -1.33
CA PRO A 219 -13.22 -14.71 -2.55
C PRO A 219 -12.49 -14.11 -3.76
N LEU A 220 -11.67 -14.93 -4.41
CA LEU A 220 -10.86 -14.48 -5.54
C LEU A 220 -11.57 -14.67 -6.89
N GLY A 221 -12.40 -15.70 -7.04
CA GLY A 221 -13.06 -16.00 -8.29
C GLY A 221 -12.11 -16.07 -9.49
N SER A 222 -12.51 -15.50 -10.61
CA SER A 222 -11.69 -15.38 -11.85
C SER A 222 -11.01 -14.02 -11.99
N MET A 223 -10.90 -13.25 -10.91
CA MET A 223 -10.31 -11.91 -10.94
C MET A 223 -8.77 -11.95 -11.03
N ASN A 224 -8.19 -10.95 -11.68
CA ASN A 224 -6.75 -10.78 -11.74
C ASN A 224 -6.22 -9.81 -10.67
N VAL A 225 -7.10 -8.97 -10.13
CA VAL A 225 -6.78 -7.97 -9.09
C VAL A 225 -7.92 -7.93 -8.08
N ILE A 226 -7.58 -7.82 -6.82
CA ILE A 226 -8.50 -7.59 -5.70
C ILE A 226 -8.09 -6.33 -4.95
N CYS A 227 -9.07 -5.66 -4.36
CA CYS A 227 -8.90 -4.35 -3.74
C CYS A 227 -9.23 -4.42 -2.24
N GLY A 228 -8.42 -3.73 -1.44
CA GLY A 228 -8.45 -3.79 0.00
C GLY A 228 -9.52 -2.88 0.60
N VAL A 229 -10.23 -3.42 1.59
CA VAL A 229 -11.13 -2.67 2.46
C VAL A 229 -10.64 -2.76 3.90
N ALA A 230 -10.94 -1.72 4.67
CA ALA A 230 -10.90 -1.75 6.13
C ALA A 230 -12.34 -1.90 6.64
N ASP A 231 -12.62 -2.95 7.41
CA ASP A 231 -13.93 -3.22 7.99
C ASP A 231 -14.00 -2.71 9.43
N LEU A 232 -14.79 -1.66 9.67
CA LEU A 232 -14.91 -1.05 10.97
C LEU A 232 -15.64 -1.95 11.99
N GLN A 233 -16.48 -2.87 11.53
CA GLN A 233 -17.13 -3.86 12.41
C GLN A 233 -16.11 -4.87 12.96
N SER A 234 -15.05 -5.14 12.22
CA SER A 234 -13.91 -5.96 12.61
C SER A 234 -12.74 -5.11 13.15
N SER A 235 -13.00 -3.99 13.81
CA SER A 235 -11.96 -3.10 14.36
C SER A 235 -10.99 -2.57 13.30
N GLY A 236 -11.46 -2.34 12.09
CA GLY A 236 -10.67 -1.85 10.96
C GLY A 236 -9.81 -2.91 10.29
N LYS A 237 -9.96 -4.20 10.64
CA LYS A 237 -9.21 -5.28 9.99
C LYS A 237 -9.42 -5.28 8.48
N TRP A 238 -8.38 -5.67 7.75
CA TRP A 238 -8.39 -5.64 6.30
C TRP A 238 -8.85 -6.96 5.69
N SER A 239 -9.57 -6.83 4.61
CA SER A 239 -9.95 -7.93 3.72
C SER A 239 -9.98 -7.44 2.28
N PHE A 240 -10.28 -8.32 1.33
CA PHE A 240 -10.36 -7.97 -0.07
C PHE A 240 -11.76 -8.16 -0.63
N LEU A 241 -12.12 -7.28 -1.56
CA LEU A 241 -13.33 -7.36 -2.36
C LEU A 241 -12.99 -7.23 -3.85
N PRO A 242 -13.90 -7.66 -4.75
CA PRO A 242 -13.80 -7.30 -6.16
C PRO A 242 -13.70 -5.79 -6.33
N CYS A 243 -12.73 -5.33 -7.14
CA CYS A 243 -12.44 -3.90 -7.29
C CYS A 243 -13.59 -3.09 -7.91
N ASP A 244 -14.54 -3.74 -8.59
CA ASP A 244 -15.77 -3.16 -9.16
C ASP A 244 -16.91 -3.00 -8.16
N THR A 245 -16.78 -3.57 -6.95
CA THR A 245 -17.74 -3.36 -5.85
C THR A 245 -17.82 -1.87 -5.52
N ARG A 246 -19.01 -1.38 -5.17
CA ARG A 246 -19.19 0.01 -4.77
C ARG A 246 -19.16 0.15 -3.26
N GLN A 247 -18.21 0.93 -2.76
CA GLN A 247 -18.01 1.23 -1.33
C GLN A 247 -17.73 2.71 -1.11
N PRO A 248 -18.04 3.25 0.08
CA PRO A 248 -17.42 4.49 0.52
C PRO A 248 -15.92 4.27 0.68
N PHE A 249 -15.16 5.33 0.78
CA PHE A 249 -13.70 5.24 0.78
C PHE A 249 -13.04 6.28 1.67
N VAL A 250 -11.77 6.05 1.95
CA VAL A 250 -10.94 6.98 2.70
C VAL A 250 -9.78 7.44 1.84
N CYS A 251 -9.65 8.75 1.68
CA CYS A 251 -8.47 9.39 1.11
C CYS A 251 -7.50 9.80 2.21
N TYR A 252 -6.23 9.98 1.86
CA TYR A 252 -5.28 10.65 2.74
C TYR A 252 -4.71 11.90 2.09
N ALA A 253 -4.35 12.87 2.93
CA ALA A 253 -3.52 14.01 2.56
C ALA A 253 -2.21 13.96 3.35
N ARG A 254 -1.10 14.31 2.69
CA ARG A 254 0.16 14.49 3.41
C ARG A 254 0.03 15.71 4.31
N PRO A 255 0.49 15.63 5.56
CA PRO A 255 0.45 16.77 6.46
C PRO A 255 1.34 17.89 5.90
N ILE A 256 0.77 19.09 5.87
CA ILE A 256 1.52 20.27 5.46
C ILE A 256 2.48 20.63 6.60
N LYS A 257 3.78 20.51 6.37
CA LYS A 257 4.79 20.99 7.31
C LYS A 257 4.68 22.53 7.40
N ARG A 258 4.18 23.05 8.50
CA ARG A 258 4.17 24.48 8.77
C ARG A 258 5.45 24.86 9.51
N GLN A 259 6.34 25.58 8.85
CA GLN A 259 7.49 26.20 9.53
C GLN A 259 7.11 27.63 9.90
N VAL A 260 7.13 27.90 11.21
CA VAL A 260 6.94 29.26 11.72
C VAL A 260 8.31 29.89 11.92
N MET A 261 8.71 30.80 11.02
CA MET A 261 9.90 31.59 11.20
C MET A 261 9.61 32.82 12.06
N LYS A 262 10.30 32.95 13.18
CA LYS A 262 10.29 34.17 14.01
C LYS A 262 11.40 35.09 13.53
N LEU A 263 11.04 36.18 12.84
CA LEU A 263 12.00 37.19 12.44
C LEU A 263 12.20 38.18 13.56
N LYS A 264 13.48 38.40 13.97
CA LYS A 264 13.87 39.53 14.81
C LYS A 264 14.27 40.67 13.90
N VAL A 265 13.47 41.74 13.87
CA VAL A 265 13.81 42.97 13.16
C VAL A 265 14.61 43.88 14.10
N LYS A 266 15.87 44.18 13.75
CA LYS A 266 16.69 45.19 14.43
C LYS A 266 16.56 46.50 13.65
N LEU A 267 16.04 47.52 14.32
CA LEU A 267 15.98 48.86 13.75
C LEU A 267 17.27 49.59 14.01
N GLU A 268 17.85 50.20 12.99
CA GLU A 268 18.99 51.11 13.10
C GLU A 268 18.56 52.50 13.57
N ASP A 269 17.27 52.83 13.43
CA ASP A 269 16.70 54.12 13.82
C ASP A 269 15.47 53.85 14.74
N SER A 270 15.59 54.35 15.96
CA SER A 270 14.55 54.22 17.01
C SER A 270 13.27 55.04 16.72
N SER A 271 13.29 55.88 15.69
CA SER A 271 12.14 56.70 15.31
C SER A 271 11.09 55.98 14.43
N VAL A 272 11.35 54.71 14.04
CA VAL A 272 10.44 53.96 13.19
C VAL A 272 9.44 53.20 14.06
N ASP A 273 8.18 53.54 13.94
CA ASP A 273 7.10 52.80 14.63
C ASP A 273 6.80 51.48 13.88
N LEU A 274 7.16 50.35 14.51
CA LEU A 274 6.85 49.01 13.99
C LEU A 274 5.36 48.67 13.97
N ASN A 275 4.51 49.47 14.60
CA ASN A 275 3.06 49.28 14.58
C ASN A 275 2.40 50.05 13.43
N ASP A 276 3.10 50.95 12.75
CA ASP A 276 2.64 51.64 11.55
C ASP A 276 2.26 50.58 10.46
N PRO A 277 1.02 50.62 9.95
CA PRO A 277 0.60 49.70 8.90
C PRO A 277 1.43 49.74 7.63
N ALA A 278 1.97 50.92 7.24
CA ALA A 278 2.81 51.08 6.07
C ALA A 278 4.20 50.41 6.27
N VAL A 279 4.77 50.54 7.47
CA VAL A 279 6.02 49.92 7.85
C VAL A 279 5.85 48.39 7.90
N LYS A 280 4.76 47.89 8.49
CA LYS A 280 4.43 46.48 8.48
C LYS A 280 4.29 45.93 7.06
N ALA A 281 3.52 46.59 6.21
CA ALA A 281 3.32 46.20 4.82
C ALA A 281 4.64 46.17 4.02
N GLY A 282 5.55 47.13 4.26
CA GLY A 282 6.87 47.18 3.64
C GLY A 282 7.78 46.01 4.06
N ILE A 283 7.79 45.68 5.34
CA ILE A 283 8.54 44.52 5.88
C ILE A 283 7.98 43.22 5.30
N LEU A 284 6.67 43.04 5.31
CA LEU A 284 5.97 41.89 4.76
C LEU A 284 6.27 41.68 3.28
N LYS A 285 6.14 42.72 2.48
CA LYS A 285 6.41 42.66 1.03
C LYS A 285 7.84 42.26 0.71
N LYS A 286 8.82 42.81 1.44
CA LYS A 286 10.24 42.44 1.27
C LYS A 286 10.52 41.00 1.67
N THR A 287 9.94 40.54 2.77
CA THR A 287 10.12 39.16 3.25
C THR A 287 9.48 38.13 2.31
N ILE A 288 8.32 38.43 1.71
CA ILE A 288 7.69 37.58 0.71
C ILE A 288 8.57 37.47 -0.54
N VAL A 289 9.10 38.57 -1.04
CA VAL A 289 10.00 38.59 -2.22
C VAL A 289 11.26 37.76 -1.94
N ASP A 290 11.87 37.91 -0.75
CA ASP A 290 13.05 37.13 -0.38
C ASP A 290 12.75 35.63 -0.19
N CYS A 291 11.56 35.27 0.27
CA CYS A 291 11.08 33.90 0.40
C CYS A 291 10.86 33.25 -0.98
N GLU A 292 10.19 33.93 -1.89
CA GLU A 292 9.95 33.45 -3.26
C GLU A 292 11.23 33.32 -4.09
N ALA A 293 12.22 34.22 -3.86
CA ALA A 293 13.51 34.16 -4.53
C ALA A 293 14.37 32.96 -4.10
N ASN A 294 14.26 32.56 -2.84
CA ASN A 294 15.08 31.48 -2.26
C ASN A 294 14.38 30.10 -2.27
N SER A 295 13.06 30.04 -2.50
CA SER A 295 12.32 28.78 -2.57
C SER A 295 11.08 28.92 -3.48
N PRO A 296 11.23 28.74 -4.79
CA PRO A 296 10.17 28.97 -5.78
C PRO A 296 8.94 28.06 -5.64
N ARG A 297 9.02 27.03 -4.76
CA ARG A 297 7.91 26.10 -4.48
C ARG A 297 7.16 26.42 -3.19
N ALA A 298 7.57 27.43 -2.43
CA ALA A 298 6.96 27.76 -1.16
C ALA A 298 5.86 28.80 -1.29
N LYS A 299 4.68 28.53 -0.71
CA LYS A 299 3.62 29.51 -0.54
C LYS A 299 3.81 30.26 0.76
N CYS A 300 4.32 31.48 0.70
CA CYS A 300 4.50 32.34 1.86
C CYS A 300 3.19 33.05 2.21
N ARG A 301 2.64 32.78 3.40
CA ARG A 301 1.48 33.50 3.96
C ARG A 301 1.90 34.20 5.25
N THR A 302 1.37 35.40 5.44
CA THR A 302 1.57 36.19 6.65
C THR A 302 0.27 36.22 7.44
N ASP A 303 0.34 35.87 8.73
CA ASP A 303 -0.79 36.04 9.65
C ASP A 303 -0.48 37.22 10.58
N THR A 304 -1.22 38.30 10.37
CA THR A 304 -1.06 39.54 11.15
C THR A 304 -2.09 39.66 12.28
N SER A 305 -2.97 38.65 12.49
CA SER A 305 -4.18 38.81 13.29
C SER A 305 -4.01 38.60 14.81
N LYS A 306 -2.88 38.07 15.29
CA LYS A 306 -2.82 37.58 16.68
C LYS A 306 -1.67 38.00 17.58
N GLN A 307 -0.71 38.87 17.19
CA GLN A 307 0.34 39.28 18.15
C GLN A 307 0.96 40.66 17.88
N LYS A 308 1.46 41.30 18.97
CA LYS A 308 2.24 42.56 18.97
C LYS A 308 3.61 42.47 18.24
N ARG A 309 3.90 41.35 17.55
CA ARG A 309 5.11 41.12 16.74
C ARG A 309 4.72 40.41 15.45
N PRO A 310 5.28 40.75 14.28
CA PRO A 310 4.96 40.05 13.03
C PRO A 310 5.49 38.63 13.06
N ASN A 311 4.60 37.65 12.85
CA ASN A 311 4.94 36.26 12.58
C ASN A 311 4.74 35.99 11.10
N PHE A 312 5.67 35.27 10.47
CA PHE A 312 5.58 34.83 9.09
C PHE A 312 5.46 33.32 9.06
N GLU A 313 4.53 32.84 8.30
CA GLU A 313 4.29 31.41 8.11
C GLU A 313 4.78 31.01 6.71
N TYR A 314 5.64 30.01 6.68
CA TYR A 314 6.19 29.44 5.45
C TYR A 314 5.60 28.07 5.22
N GLN A 315 5.10 27.82 4.03
CA GLN A 315 4.49 26.56 3.65
C GLN A 315 5.29 25.97 2.49
N GLU A 316 5.97 24.85 2.76
CA GLU A 316 6.72 24.10 1.77
C GLU A 316 5.82 22.98 1.22
N SER A 317 5.59 22.96 -0.08
CA SER A 317 4.95 21.83 -0.75
C SER A 317 6.05 20.90 -1.23
N GLU A 318 6.23 19.76 -0.57
CA GLU A 318 7.07 18.68 -1.11
C GLU A 318 6.34 18.02 -2.28
N GLU A 319 6.72 18.36 -3.52
CA GLU A 319 6.49 17.47 -4.66
C GLU A 319 7.52 16.35 -4.62
N GLY A 320 7.05 15.11 -4.54
CA GLY A 320 7.92 13.94 -4.61
C GLY A 320 8.75 13.96 -5.88
N SER A 321 10.07 13.92 -5.76
CA SER A 321 10.98 13.72 -6.89
C SER A 321 10.66 12.40 -7.57
N PRO A 322 10.51 12.37 -8.90
CA PRO A 322 10.45 11.11 -9.62
C PRO A 322 11.83 10.45 -9.53
N THR A 323 11.92 9.31 -8.86
CA THR A 323 13.09 8.43 -8.96
C THR A 323 13.16 7.88 -10.37
N THR A 324 14.08 8.39 -11.17
CA THR A 324 14.52 7.78 -12.43
C THR A 324 15.28 6.52 -12.08
N HIS A 325 14.71 5.35 -12.37
CA HIS A 325 15.49 4.13 -12.49
C HIS A 325 16.25 4.15 -13.83
N PRO A 326 17.56 3.89 -13.83
CA PRO A 326 18.26 3.54 -15.06
C PRO A 326 17.88 2.12 -15.49
N GLN A 327 17.91 1.91 -16.79
CA GLN A 327 17.65 0.66 -17.52
C GLN A 327 18.45 -0.54 -17.02
#